data_7518513bcefd0f209a24e7cdd4446c57
#
_entry.id   7518513bcefd0f209a24e7cdd4446c57
#
_cell.length_a   1.000
_cell.length_b   1.000
_cell.length_c   1.000
_cell.angle_alpha   90.00
_cell.angle_beta   90.00
_cell.angle_gamma   90.00
#
_symmetry.space_group_name_H-M   'P 1'
#
loop_
_entity.id
_entity.type
_entity.pdbx_description
1 polymer ?
#
loop_
_entity_poly.entity_id
_entity_poly.type
_entity_poly.pdbx_seq_one_letter_code
_entity_poly.pdbx_strand_id
1 'polypeptide(L)'
;MAPSKQYDEGGQLQLMEADRVEEEEECFESIDKLISQGINSGDVKKLQDAGIYTCNGLMMHTKKSLTGIKGLSEAKVDKICEAAEKLLSQGFMTGSDLLIKRKSVVRITTGSQTLDELLGGGIETLCITEAFGEFRSGKTQLAHTLCVSTQIIYARAYTYEHQYNLLLGLAAKMAEEPFRLLIVDSVIALFRVDFSGRGELAERQQKLAQMLSRLTKIAEEFNVAVYITNQVIADPGGGMFITDPKKPAGGHVLAHAATIRLMLRKGKGEQRVCKIFDAPNLPEGEAVFQITTGGLMDVKD
;
A
#
# COMPACT_ATOMS: atom_id res chain seq x y z
N MET A 1 -10.24 8.71 -34.67
CA MET A 1 -9.35 8.47 -35.82
C MET A 1 -8.12 7.79 -35.30
N ALA A 2 -7.84 6.56 -35.73
CA ALA A 2 -6.65 5.82 -35.31
C ALA A 2 -5.40 6.39 -36.02
N PRO A 3 -4.23 6.49 -35.37
CA PRO A 3 -3.01 6.96 -36.00
C PRO A 3 -2.50 5.95 -37.03
N SER A 4 -2.19 6.43 -38.24
CA SER A 4 -1.62 5.66 -39.35
C SER A 4 -0.19 5.25 -39.04
N LYS A 5 0.13 3.95 -39.21
CA LYS A 5 1.48 3.44 -39.13
C LYS A 5 2.22 3.76 -40.44
N GLN A 6 3.31 4.50 -40.34
CA GLN A 6 4.28 4.65 -41.43
C GLN A 6 5.50 3.75 -41.13
N TYR A 7 5.92 2.98 -42.13
CA TYR A 7 7.17 2.18 -42.11
C TYR A 7 8.17 2.81 -43.09
N ASP A 8 9.44 2.78 -42.75
CA ASP A 8 10.52 3.14 -43.68
C ASP A 8 11.04 1.90 -44.42
N GLU A 9 11.83 2.12 -45.48
CA GLU A 9 12.32 1.03 -46.37
C GLU A 9 13.34 0.08 -45.71
N GLY A 10 13.67 0.26 -44.42
CA GLY A 10 14.64 -0.56 -43.68
C GLY A 10 14.03 -1.47 -42.63
N GLY A 11 12.72 -1.41 -42.36
CA GLY A 11 12.02 -2.33 -41.47
C GLY A 11 12.36 -2.18 -39.99
N GLN A 12 12.97 -1.08 -39.56
CA GLN A 12 13.20 -0.77 -38.14
C GLN A 12 12.08 0.13 -37.60
N LEU A 13 11.47 -0.34 -36.51
CA LEU A 13 10.53 0.46 -35.72
C LEU A 13 11.28 1.62 -35.03
N GLN A 14 11.18 2.83 -35.57
CA GLN A 14 11.49 4.03 -34.80
C GLN A 14 10.35 4.28 -33.79
N LEU A 15 10.63 4.03 -32.52
CA LEU A 15 9.88 4.57 -31.43
C LEU A 15 10.05 6.09 -31.45
N MET A 16 9.02 6.81 -31.95
CA MET A 16 8.92 8.24 -31.66
C MET A 16 8.67 8.37 -30.16
N GLU A 17 9.70 8.68 -29.40
CA GLU A 17 9.59 9.28 -28.09
C GLU A 17 8.82 10.59 -28.28
N ALA A 18 7.52 10.52 -28.04
CA ALA A 18 6.76 11.71 -27.78
C ALA A 18 7.23 12.21 -26.41
N ASP A 19 8.04 13.28 -26.42
CA ASP A 19 8.23 14.17 -25.28
C ASP A 19 6.86 14.72 -24.84
N ARG A 20 6.08 13.90 -24.16
CA ARG A 20 5.12 14.35 -23.18
C ARG A 20 5.91 14.48 -21.89
N VAL A 21 6.40 15.65 -21.61
CA VAL A 21 6.51 16.16 -20.25
C VAL A 21 5.05 16.24 -19.79
N GLU A 22 4.51 15.11 -19.29
CA GLU A 22 3.36 15.12 -18.45
C GLU A 22 3.87 15.86 -17.21
N GLU A 23 3.42 17.11 -17.02
CA GLU A 23 3.44 17.75 -15.72
C GLU A 23 2.80 16.72 -14.79
N GLU A 24 3.63 16.05 -13.95
CA GLU A 24 3.13 15.17 -12.90
C GLU A 24 2.27 16.06 -12.01
N GLU A 25 0.95 16.05 -12.23
CA GLU A 25 0.00 16.67 -11.33
C GLU A 25 0.31 16.10 -9.94
N GLU A 26 0.76 16.97 -9.02
CA GLU A 26 1.01 16.60 -7.64
C GLU A 26 -0.26 15.92 -7.12
N CYS A 27 -0.18 14.62 -6.85
CA CYS A 27 -1.33 13.82 -6.41
C CYS A 27 -1.87 14.26 -5.03
N PHE A 28 -1.24 15.24 -4.38
CA PHE A 28 -1.59 15.71 -3.02
C PHE A 28 -1.31 17.19 -2.83
N GLU A 29 -2.08 17.82 -1.95
CA GLU A 29 -1.87 19.19 -1.52
C GLU A 29 -0.86 19.25 -0.37
N SER A 30 0.32 19.89 -0.61
CA SER A 30 1.34 20.06 0.43
C SER A 30 0.80 20.83 1.65
N ILE A 31 1.21 20.43 2.84
CA ILE A 31 0.85 21.10 4.10
C ILE A 31 1.33 22.56 4.14
N ASP A 32 2.39 22.91 3.38
CA ASP A 32 2.95 24.25 3.32
C ASP A 32 1.96 25.25 2.71
N LYS A 33 0.99 24.80 1.90
CA LYS A 33 -0.09 25.65 1.36
C LYS A 33 -0.98 26.26 2.45
N LEU A 34 -0.98 25.70 3.67
CA LEU A 34 -1.64 26.31 4.83
C LEU A 34 -1.07 27.67 5.22
N ILE A 35 0.20 27.93 4.92
CA ILE A 35 0.85 29.23 5.21
C ILE A 35 0.15 30.33 4.41
N SER A 36 -0.23 30.07 3.15
CA SER A 36 -0.99 31.00 2.32
C SER A 36 -2.40 31.26 2.85
N GLN A 37 -2.94 30.35 3.67
CA GLN A 37 -4.24 30.48 4.34
C GLN A 37 -4.12 31.15 5.73
N GLY A 38 -2.95 31.69 6.09
CA GLY A 38 -2.72 32.43 7.33
C GLY A 38 -2.36 31.56 8.52
N ILE A 39 -1.95 30.32 8.33
CA ILE A 39 -1.40 29.48 9.39
C ILE A 39 0.09 29.79 9.58
N ASN A 40 0.51 29.88 10.84
CA ASN A 40 1.90 30.19 11.17
C ASN A 40 2.84 29.04 10.72
N SER A 41 3.95 29.40 10.07
CA SER A 41 4.96 28.43 9.59
C SER A 41 5.54 27.55 10.71
N GLY A 42 5.65 28.09 11.95
CA GLY A 42 6.07 27.32 13.10
C GLY A 42 5.04 26.23 13.52
N ASP A 43 3.76 26.44 13.27
CA ASP A 43 2.73 25.43 13.54
C ASP A 43 2.69 24.40 12.40
N VAL A 44 2.93 24.80 11.14
CA VAL A 44 3.11 23.89 10.01
C VAL A 44 4.32 22.96 10.26
N LYS A 45 5.44 23.50 10.73
CA LYS A 45 6.63 22.71 11.07
C LYS A 45 6.34 21.66 12.15
N LYS A 46 5.53 21.99 13.17
CA LYS A 46 5.13 21.00 14.18
C LYS A 46 4.28 19.86 13.61
N LEU A 47 3.46 20.14 12.60
CA LEU A 47 2.73 19.09 11.86
C LEU A 47 3.69 18.20 11.09
N GLN A 48 4.67 18.78 10.39
CA GLN A 48 5.72 18.04 9.69
C GLN A 48 6.56 17.18 10.65
N ASP A 49 6.96 17.72 11.78
CA ASP A 49 7.68 16.99 12.85
C ASP A 49 6.83 15.82 13.43
N ALA A 50 5.50 15.92 13.37
CA ALA A 50 4.58 14.85 13.74
C ALA A 50 4.26 13.88 12.58
N GLY A 51 4.92 14.02 11.42
CA GLY A 51 4.77 13.16 10.26
C GLY A 51 3.54 13.46 9.40
N ILE A 52 3.07 14.71 9.40
CA ILE A 52 1.93 15.19 8.58
C ILE A 52 2.49 16.17 7.55
N TYR A 53 2.51 15.78 6.28
CA TYR A 53 3.12 16.53 5.18
C TYR A 53 2.13 17.03 4.14
N THR A 54 0.88 16.57 4.17
CA THR A 54 -0.16 16.95 3.22
C THR A 54 -1.42 17.41 3.93
N CYS A 55 -2.22 18.25 3.25
CA CYS A 55 -3.52 18.68 3.75
C CYS A 55 -4.49 17.49 3.87
N ASN A 56 -4.45 16.54 2.94
CA ASN A 56 -5.22 15.30 3.02
C ASN A 56 -4.83 14.47 4.24
N GLY A 57 -3.52 14.27 4.45
CA GLY A 57 -2.99 13.58 5.63
C GLY A 57 -3.43 14.23 6.94
N LEU A 58 -3.45 15.57 7.01
CA LEU A 58 -3.95 16.31 8.16
C LEU A 58 -5.42 15.94 8.46
N MET A 59 -6.29 15.97 7.45
CA MET A 59 -7.72 15.68 7.60
C MET A 59 -8.01 14.21 7.97
N MET A 60 -7.07 13.31 7.75
CA MET A 60 -7.15 11.91 8.20
C MET A 60 -6.85 11.73 9.69
N HIS A 61 -6.49 12.79 10.43
CA HIS A 61 -6.24 12.76 11.86
C HIS A 61 -7.43 13.30 12.66
N THR A 62 -7.66 12.72 13.84
CA THR A 62 -8.68 13.25 14.75
C THR A 62 -8.18 14.53 15.43
N LYS A 63 -9.07 15.47 15.75
CA LYS A 63 -8.71 16.67 16.52
C LYS A 63 -7.96 16.33 17.81
N LYS A 64 -8.37 15.25 18.50
CA LYS A 64 -7.68 14.75 19.71
C LYS A 64 -6.23 14.32 19.43
N SER A 65 -5.97 13.72 18.29
CA SER A 65 -4.60 13.36 17.88
C SER A 65 -3.77 14.62 17.61
N LEU A 66 -4.33 15.60 16.92
CA LEU A 66 -3.67 16.85 16.58
C LEU A 66 -3.40 17.72 17.81
N THR A 67 -4.30 17.81 18.77
CA THR A 67 -4.08 18.50 20.05
C THR A 67 -3.03 17.83 20.93
N GLY A 68 -2.75 16.55 20.71
CA GLY A 68 -1.64 15.82 21.32
C GLY A 68 -0.25 16.28 20.86
N ILE A 69 -0.15 17.00 19.73
CA ILE A 69 1.11 17.54 19.22
C ILE A 69 1.54 18.71 20.10
N LYS A 70 2.76 18.63 20.64
CA LYS A 70 3.29 19.64 21.57
C LYS A 70 3.27 21.05 20.96
N GLY A 71 2.55 21.97 21.59
CA GLY A 71 2.45 23.38 21.19
C GLY A 71 1.35 23.67 20.18
N LEU A 72 0.43 22.73 19.91
CA LEU A 72 -0.84 22.95 19.21
C LEU A 72 -1.97 22.93 20.24
N SER A 73 -2.60 24.08 20.48
CA SER A 73 -3.82 24.19 21.28
C SER A 73 -5.04 23.85 20.45
N GLU A 74 -6.16 23.53 21.09
CA GLU A 74 -7.42 23.21 20.43
C GLU A 74 -7.85 24.32 19.44
N ALA A 75 -7.78 25.59 19.86
CA ALA A 75 -8.09 26.74 19.00
C ALA A 75 -7.16 26.86 17.76
N LYS A 76 -5.90 26.42 17.88
CA LYS A 76 -4.99 26.36 16.73
C LYS A 76 -5.34 25.21 15.80
N VAL A 77 -5.64 24.04 16.35
CA VAL A 77 -6.06 22.87 15.60
C VAL A 77 -7.34 23.18 14.81
N ASP A 78 -8.33 23.84 15.41
CA ASP A 78 -9.54 24.24 14.71
C ASP A 78 -9.25 25.16 13.50
N LYS A 79 -8.42 26.18 13.69
CA LYS A 79 -8.01 27.07 12.59
C LYS A 79 -7.23 26.34 11.48
N ILE A 80 -6.36 25.40 11.86
CA ILE A 80 -5.60 24.60 10.91
C ILE A 80 -6.53 23.69 10.09
N CYS A 81 -7.50 23.02 10.74
CA CYS A 81 -8.48 22.18 10.06
C CYS A 81 -9.38 23.02 9.13
N GLU A 82 -9.88 24.17 9.57
CA GLU A 82 -10.68 25.08 8.72
C GLU A 82 -9.89 25.57 7.50
N ALA A 83 -8.58 25.85 7.66
CA ALA A 83 -7.73 26.24 6.56
C ALA A 83 -7.52 25.09 5.55
N ALA A 84 -7.34 23.86 6.04
CA ALA A 84 -7.21 22.69 5.20
C ALA A 84 -8.53 22.36 4.47
N GLU A 85 -9.67 22.47 5.13
CA GLU A 85 -10.99 22.28 4.52
C GLU A 85 -11.27 23.27 3.38
N LYS A 86 -10.72 24.49 3.45
CA LYS A 86 -10.84 25.48 2.36
C LYS A 86 -9.97 25.13 1.16
N LEU A 87 -8.85 24.47 1.36
CA LEU A 87 -7.95 24.02 0.28
C LEU A 87 -8.45 22.73 -0.37
N LEU A 88 -9.02 21.86 0.43
CA LEU A 88 -9.58 20.60 -0.03
C LEU A 88 -11.06 20.81 -0.36
N SER A 89 -11.52 20.32 -1.49
CA SER A 89 -12.95 20.26 -1.77
C SER A 89 -13.65 19.45 -0.67
N GLN A 90 -14.62 20.09 0.00
CA GLN A 90 -15.29 19.56 1.20
C GLN A 90 -15.81 18.13 1.00
N GLY A 91 -15.28 17.19 1.75
CA GLY A 91 -15.71 15.84 2.16
C GLY A 91 -16.76 15.05 1.37
N PHE A 92 -17.61 15.68 0.58
CA PHE A 92 -18.58 15.05 -0.29
C PHE A 92 -18.07 15.05 -1.72
N MET A 93 -17.92 13.86 -2.31
CA MET A 93 -17.60 13.67 -3.71
C MET A 93 -18.84 13.23 -4.48
N THR A 94 -18.99 13.68 -5.71
CA THR A 94 -19.95 13.08 -6.64
C THR A 94 -19.46 11.72 -7.14
N GLY A 95 -20.36 10.90 -7.67
CA GLY A 95 -19.96 9.65 -8.33
C GLY A 95 -19.00 9.88 -9.51
N SER A 96 -19.11 11.02 -10.19
CA SER A 96 -18.22 11.43 -11.27
C SER A 96 -16.82 11.74 -10.76
N ASP A 97 -16.69 12.45 -9.63
CA ASP A 97 -15.40 12.76 -9.00
C ASP A 97 -14.71 11.48 -8.52
N LEU A 98 -15.50 10.56 -7.95
CA LEU A 98 -15.00 9.25 -7.55
C LEU A 98 -14.50 8.43 -8.75
N LEU A 99 -15.20 8.50 -9.89
CA LEU A 99 -14.77 7.86 -11.13
C LEU A 99 -13.43 8.43 -11.63
N ILE A 100 -13.27 9.75 -11.56
CA ILE A 100 -12.00 10.42 -11.91
C ILE A 100 -10.88 9.94 -10.97
N LYS A 101 -11.12 9.93 -9.66
CA LYS A 101 -10.16 9.43 -8.67
C LYS A 101 -9.80 7.96 -8.94
N ARG A 102 -10.74 7.12 -9.33
CA ARG A 102 -10.43 5.73 -9.70
C ARG A 102 -9.64 5.57 -11.01
N LYS A 103 -9.66 6.56 -11.89
CA LYS A 103 -8.79 6.59 -13.08
C LYS A 103 -7.32 6.84 -12.74
N SER A 104 -7.02 7.44 -11.58
CA SER A 104 -5.64 7.64 -11.11
C SER A 104 -5.03 6.38 -10.47
N VAL A 105 -5.79 5.29 -10.34
CA VAL A 105 -5.26 4.00 -9.87
C VAL A 105 -4.26 3.45 -10.87
N VAL A 106 -3.03 3.27 -10.42
CA VAL A 106 -1.96 2.63 -11.19
C VAL A 106 -1.88 1.16 -10.80
N ARG A 107 -1.59 0.29 -11.77
CA ARG A 107 -1.36 -1.13 -11.54
C ARG A 107 0.10 -1.46 -11.79
N ILE A 108 0.71 -2.10 -10.81
CA ILE A 108 2.12 -2.49 -10.83
C ILE A 108 2.20 -3.95 -11.22
N THR A 109 2.88 -4.25 -12.32
CA THR A 109 3.05 -5.62 -12.81
C THR A 109 3.81 -6.49 -11.81
N THR A 110 3.38 -7.73 -11.70
CA THR A 110 4.04 -8.77 -10.88
C THR A 110 5.20 -9.45 -11.60
N GLY A 111 5.35 -9.21 -12.92
CA GLY A 111 6.30 -9.89 -13.78
C GLY A 111 5.80 -11.23 -14.35
N SER A 112 4.60 -11.69 -13.97
CA SER A 112 3.93 -12.85 -14.53
C SER A 112 2.61 -12.40 -15.18
N GLN A 113 2.44 -12.63 -16.48
CA GLN A 113 1.25 -12.23 -17.20
C GLN A 113 0.00 -12.92 -16.64
N THR A 114 0.08 -14.22 -16.35
CA THR A 114 -1.05 -14.98 -15.77
C THR A 114 -1.45 -14.44 -14.41
N LEU A 115 -0.51 -13.97 -13.59
CA LEU A 115 -0.81 -13.37 -12.30
C LEU A 115 -1.38 -11.94 -12.47
N ASP A 116 -0.87 -11.18 -13.41
CA ASP A 116 -1.38 -9.85 -13.72
C ASP A 116 -2.82 -9.91 -14.27
N GLU A 117 -3.12 -10.88 -15.16
CA GLU A 117 -4.48 -11.12 -15.65
C GLU A 117 -5.45 -11.48 -14.51
N LEU A 118 -5.03 -12.35 -13.58
CA LEU A 118 -5.80 -12.68 -12.37
C LEU A 118 -6.11 -11.44 -11.52
N LEU A 119 -5.15 -10.50 -11.43
CA LEU A 119 -5.24 -9.26 -10.65
C LEU A 119 -5.87 -8.09 -11.43
N GLY A 120 -6.33 -8.33 -12.66
CA GLY A 120 -6.90 -7.28 -13.51
C GLY A 120 -5.88 -6.25 -13.98
N GLY A 121 -4.58 -6.63 -14.03
CA GLY A 121 -3.49 -5.80 -14.54
C GLY A 121 -2.31 -5.62 -13.55
N GLY A 122 -2.36 -6.22 -12.37
CA GLY A 122 -1.30 -6.16 -11.36
C GLY A 122 -1.74 -5.62 -10.00
N ILE A 123 -0.79 -5.22 -9.16
CA ILE A 123 -1.05 -4.70 -7.81
C ILE A 123 -1.54 -3.25 -7.90
N GLU A 124 -2.73 -2.98 -7.37
CA GLU A 124 -3.37 -1.65 -7.42
C GLU A 124 -2.80 -0.68 -6.38
N THR A 125 -2.66 0.60 -6.76
CA THR A 125 -2.43 1.71 -5.83
C THR A 125 -3.70 2.05 -5.04
N LEU A 126 -3.61 2.94 -4.07
CA LEU A 126 -4.70 3.40 -3.18
C LEU A 126 -5.26 2.30 -2.25
N CYS A 127 -4.63 1.14 -2.16
CA CYS A 127 -5.12 0.05 -1.31
C CYS A 127 -3.99 -0.83 -0.77
N ILE A 128 -4.36 -1.69 0.18
CA ILE A 128 -3.46 -2.71 0.74
C ILE A 128 -3.76 -4.05 0.08
N THR A 129 -2.74 -4.65 -0.54
CA THR A 129 -2.74 -6.03 -1.02
C THR A 129 -1.97 -6.92 -0.05
N GLU A 130 -2.64 -7.88 0.57
CA GLU A 130 -2.04 -8.88 1.45
C GLU A 130 -1.72 -10.16 0.67
N ALA A 131 -0.48 -10.61 0.73
CA ALA A 131 -0.09 -11.96 0.32
C ALA A 131 0.21 -12.83 1.55
N PHE A 132 -0.57 -13.87 1.76
CA PHE A 132 -0.37 -14.81 2.86
C PHE A 132 -0.19 -16.25 2.35
N GLY A 133 0.38 -17.08 3.19
CA GLY A 133 0.64 -18.49 2.84
C GLY A 133 1.76 -19.07 3.69
N GLU A 134 2.03 -20.34 3.47
CA GLU A 134 3.07 -21.09 4.18
C GLU A 134 4.49 -20.55 3.90
N PHE A 135 5.43 -21.05 4.68
CA PHE A 135 6.85 -20.85 4.42
C PHE A 135 7.22 -21.34 3.01
N ARG A 136 8.04 -20.58 2.28
CA ARG A 136 8.45 -20.84 0.88
C ARG A 136 7.30 -20.85 -0.15
N SER A 137 6.16 -20.22 0.11
CA SER A 137 5.07 -20.09 -0.87
C SER A 137 5.30 -18.99 -1.94
N GLY A 138 6.38 -18.19 -1.83
CA GLY A 138 6.75 -17.20 -2.84
C GLY A 138 6.42 -15.74 -2.48
N LYS A 139 5.87 -15.44 -1.30
CA LYS A 139 5.48 -14.08 -0.87
C LYS A 139 6.62 -13.05 -1.00
N THR A 140 7.77 -13.35 -0.41
CA THR A 140 8.96 -12.49 -0.47
C THR A 140 9.55 -12.43 -1.88
N GLN A 141 9.46 -13.49 -2.68
CA GLN A 141 9.91 -13.46 -4.07
C GLN A 141 9.04 -12.55 -4.93
N LEU A 142 7.73 -12.56 -4.72
CA LEU A 142 6.83 -11.59 -5.35
C LEU A 142 7.19 -10.16 -4.91
N ALA A 143 7.42 -9.93 -3.61
CA ALA A 143 7.90 -8.64 -3.11
C ALA A 143 9.17 -8.16 -3.81
N HIS A 144 10.17 -9.04 -3.95
CA HIS A 144 11.42 -8.71 -4.64
C HIS A 144 11.21 -8.41 -6.13
N THR A 145 10.37 -9.17 -6.82
CA THR A 145 10.07 -8.92 -8.23
C THR A 145 9.38 -7.58 -8.44
N LEU A 146 8.45 -7.22 -7.57
CA LEU A 146 7.80 -5.90 -7.58
C LEU A 146 8.79 -4.74 -7.39
N CYS A 147 9.91 -4.97 -6.70
CA CYS A 147 10.96 -3.95 -6.50
C CYS A 147 11.84 -3.70 -7.74
N VAL A 148 11.96 -4.64 -8.67
CA VAL A 148 13.01 -4.61 -9.71
C VAL A 148 12.84 -3.47 -10.71
N SER A 149 11.66 -2.88 -10.82
CA SER A 149 11.33 -1.88 -11.85
C SER A 149 11.57 -0.42 -11.42
N THR A 150 12.11 -0.14 -10.21
CA THR A 150 12.17 1.24 -9.67
C THR A 150 13.39 1.48 -8.78
N GLN A 151 13.69 2.76 -8.51
CA GLN A 151 14.63 3.15 -7.45
C GLN A 151 14.09 2.65 -6.10
N ILE A 152 14.95 1.95 -5.33
CA ILE A 152 14.54 1.28 -4.11
C ILE A 152 15.16 1.99 -2.90
N ILE A 153 14.30 2.35 -1.92
CA ILE A 153 14.74 2.68 -0.57
C ILE A 153 14.47 1.46 0.32
N TYR A 154 15.52 0.93 0.92
CA TYR A 154 15.43 -0.23 1.81
C TYR A 154 15.65 0.19 3.26
N ALA A 155 14.77 -0.29 4.15
CA ALA A 155 14.92 -0.14 5.59
C ALA A 155 14.66 -1.47 6.31
N ARG A 156 15.42 -1.75 7.37
CA ARG A 156 15.21 -2.92 8.21
C ARG A 156 14.67 -2.51 9.58
N ALA A 157 13.49 -3.01 9.91
CA ALA A 157 12.89 -2.84 11.23
C ALA A 157 13.33 -3.98 12.18
N TYR A 158 13.54 -3.65 13.46
CA TYR A 158 13.97 -4.61 14.49
C TYR A 158 12.90 -4.85 15.56
N THR A 159 12.02 -3.88 15.80
CA THR A 159 10.87 -3.94 16.71
C THR A 159 9.65 -3.39 16.01
N TYR A 160 8.43 -3.68 16.54
CA TYR A 160 7.21 -3.09 15.99
C TYR A 160 7.20 -1.56 16.10
N GLU A 161 7.77 -1.00 17.17
CA GLU A 161 7.91 0.45 17.35
C GLU A 161 8.83 1.06 16.31
N HIS A 162 9.97 0.42 16.05
CA HIS A 162 10.88 0.85 15.00
C HIS A 162 10.21 0.80 13.63
N GLN A 163 9.45 -0.26 13.32
CA GLN A 163 8.69 -0.37 12.09
C GLN A 163 7.65 0.76 11.96
N TYR A 164 6.94 1.07 13.04
CA TYR A 164 5.98 2.18 13.06
C TYR A 164 6.65 3.54 12.85
N ASN A 165 7.78 3.80 13.51
CA ASN A 165 8.55 5.03 13.35
C ASN A 165 9.13 5.21 11.94
N LEU A 166 9.55 4.11 11.29
CA LEU A 166 9.95 4.15 9.89
C LEU A 166 8.81 4.60 8.97
N LEU A 167 7.58 4.18 9.23
CA LEU A 167 6.41 4.63 8.47
C LEU A 167 6.12 6.13 8.67
N LEU A 168 6.41 6.69 9.86
CA LEU A 168 6.30 8.14 10.08
C LEU A 168 7.32 8.91 9.22
N GLY A 169 8.59 8.45 9.20
CA GLY A 169 9.64 9.06 8.38
C GLY A 169 9.43 8.88 6.87
N LEU A 170 8.74 7.79 6.48
CA LEU A 170 8.47 7.50 5.07
C LEU A 170 7.55 8.53 4.42
N ALA A 171 6.57 9.06 5.16
CA ALA A 171 5.68 10.11 4.67
C ALA A 171 6.43 11.37 4.22
N ALA A 172 7.53 11.71 4.91
CA ALA A 172 8.42 12.82 4.48
C ALA A 172 9.03 12.54 3.11
N LYS A 173 9.55 11.32 2.92
CA LYS A 173 10.17 10.92 1.65
C LYS A 173 9.16 10.88 0.51
N MET A 174 7.96 10.40 0.76
CA MET A 174 6.89 10.35 -0.23
C MET A 174 6.34 11.74 -0.61
N ALA A 175 6.50 12.73 0.26
CA ALA A 175 6.19 14.12 -0.04
C ALA A 175 7.28 14.83 -0.87
N GLU A 176 8.53 14.33 -0.80
CA GLU A 176 9.67 14.87 -1.55
C GLU A 176 9.82 14.22 -2.93
N GLU A 177 9.53 12.92 -3.04
CA GLU A 177 9.76 12.10 -4.23
C GLU A 177 8.54 11.21 -4.54
N PRO A 178 8.17 11.01 -5.81
CA PRO A 178 7.03 10.20 -6.20
C PRO A 178 7.34 8.70 -6.05
N PHE A 179 6.77 8.07 -5.04
CA PHE A 179 6.77 6.61 -4.88
C PHE A 179 5.44 6.02 -5.35
N ARG A 180 5.47 4.79 -5.87
CA ARG A 180 4.26 4.05 -6.30
C ARG A 180 4.05 2.74 -5.57
N LEU A 181 5.04 2.27 -4.82
CA LEU A 181 4.98 0.99 -4.13
C LEU A 181 5.63 1.06 -2.75
N LEU A 182 4.92 0.54 -1.75
CA LEU A 182 5.42 0.29 -0.40
C LEU A 182 5.29 -1.20 -0.09
N ILE A 183 6.39 -1.82 0.28
CA ILE A 183 6.42 -3.24 0.68
C ILE A 183 6.74 -3.36 2.17
N VAL A 184 5.95 -4.14 2.89
CA VAL A 184 6.20 -4.51 4.30
C VAL A 184 6.28 -6.02 4.42
N ASP A 185 7.50 -6.55 4.47
CA ASP A 185 7.78 -7.98 4.62
C ASP A 185 8.50 -8.28 5.96
N SER A 186 7.80 -8.79 6.93
CA SER A 186 6.40 -9.13 7.07
C SER A 186 5.69 -8.20 8.08
N VAL A 187 4.44 -7.87 7.82
CA VAL A 187 3.66 -6.97 8.68
C VAL A 187 3.45 -7.52 10.10
N ILE A 188 3.41 -8.85 10.27
CA ILE A 188 3.05 -9.49 11.54
C ILE A 188 4.25 -10.02 12.33
N ALA A 189 5.42 -10.19 11.70
CA ALA A 189 6.53 -10.92 12.32
C ALA A 189 6.99 -10.28 13.64
N LEU A 190 7.21 -8.98 13.67
CA LEU A 190 7.68 -8.25 14.85
C LEU A 190 6.63 -8.24 15.96
N PHE A 191 5.35 -8.11 15.63
CA PHE A 191 4.27 -8.19 16.61
C PHE A 191 4.16 -9.56 17.30
N ARG A 192 4.63 -10.63 16.67
CA ARG A 192 4.64 -11.96 17.30
C ARG A 192 5.80 -12.14 18.26
N VAL A 193 6.88 -11.42 18.07
CA VAL A 193 8.06 -11.46 18.95
C VAL A 193 7.88 -10.53 20.13
N ASP A 194 7.46 -9.28 19.87
CA ASP A 194 7.36 -8.23 20.87
C ASP A 194 6.17 -8.44 21.83
N PHE A 195 5.12 -9.18 21.41
CA PHE A 195 3.93 -9.51 22.21
C PHE A 195 3.74 -11.01 22.31
N SER A 196 4.51 -11.67 23.17
CA SER A 196 4.50 -13.12 23.37
C SER A 196 3.70 -13.59 24.60
N GLY A 197 3.31 -12.66 25.49
CA GLY A 197 2.60 -12.92 26.72
C GLY A 197 1.12 -13.29 26.51
N ARG A 198 0.57 -14.16 27.38
CA ARG A 198 -0.83 -14.63 27.30
C ARG A 198 -1.87 -13.52 27.44
N GLY A 199 -1.55 -12.39 28.11
CA GLY A 199 -2.43 -11.24 28.32
C GLY A 199 -2.29 -10.14 27.26
N GLU A 200 -1.30 -10.22 26.36
CA GLU A 200 -0.91 -9.12 25.45
C GLU A 200 -1.66 -9.14 24.11
N LEU A 201 -2.57 -10.09 23.90
CA LEU A 201 -3.29 -10.23 22.63
C LEU A 201 -4.07 -8.95 22.25
N ALA A 202 -4.75 -8.33 23.22
CA ALA A 202 -5.54 -7.13 22.98
C ALA A 202 -4.64 -5.95 22.58
N GLU A 203 -3.54 -5.74 23.29
CA GLU A 203 -2.58 -4.69 23.00
C GLU A 203 -1.94 -4.91 21.61
N ARG A 204 -1.49 -6.14 21.32
CA ARG A 204 -0.99 -6.51 20.00
C ARG A 204 -1.97 -6.17 18.87
N GLN A 205 -3.26 -6.50 19.04
CA GLN A 205 -4.29 -6.20 18.07
C GLN A 205 -4.50 -4.69 17.89
N GLN A 206 -4.48 -3.94 18.99
CA GLN A 206 -4.59 -2.49 18.95
C GLN A 206 -3.42 -1.83 18.21
N LYS A 207 -2.19 -2.26 18.50
CA LYS A 207 -0.98 -1.75 17.85
C LYS A 207 -0.95 -2.12 16.37
N LEU A 208 -1.34 -3.33 16.03
CA LEU A 208 -1.47 -3.78 14.64
C LEU A 208 -2.53 -2.95 13.90
N ALA A 209 -3.68 -2.66 14.51
CA ALA A 209 -4.71 -1.81 13.93
C ALA A 209 -4.19 -0.40 13.65
N GLN A 210 -3.42 0.19 14.57
CA GLN A 210 -2.80 1.51 14.38
C GLN A 210 -1.84 1.50 13.19
N MET A 211 -1.02 0.46 13.05
CA MET A 211 -0.09 0.32 11.93
C MET A 211 -0.81 0.17 10.59
N LEU A 212 -1.81 -0.71 10.53
CA LEU A 212 -2.59 -0.92 9.31
C LEU A 212 -3.36 0.34 8.90
N SER A 213 -3.96 1.05 9.87
CA SER A 213 -4.58 2.35 9.60
C SER A 213 -3.58 3.37 9.03
N ARG A 214 -2.31 3.35 9.48
CA ARG A 214 -1.27 4.21 8.92
C ARG A 214 -0.93 3.81 7.49
N LEU A 215 -0.82 2.52 7.20
CA LEU A 215 -0.55 2.01 5.84
C LEU A 215 -1.69 2.38 4.88
N THR A 216 -2.95 2.26 5.30
CA THR A 216 -4.11 2.68 4.49
C THR A 216 -4.03 4.17 4.16
N LYS A 217 -3.73 5.02 5.16
CA LYS A 217 -3.59 6.46 4.95
C LYS A 217 -2.47 6.80 3.98
N ILE A 218 -1.31 6.15 4.10
CA ILE A 218 -0.20 6.33 3.16
C ILE A 218 -0.61 5.93 1.74
N ALA A 219 -1.31 4.80 1.58
CA ALA A 219 -1.79 4.35 0.28
C ALA A 219 -2.71 5.39 -0.40
N GLU A 220 -3.64 5.96 0.38
CA GLU A 220 -4.63 6.93 -0.12
C GLU A 220 -4.05 8.32 -0.31
N GLU A 221 -3.16 8.75 0.59
CA GLU A 221 -2.56 10.09 0.60
C GLU A 221 -1.60 10.28 -0.58
N PHE A 222 -0.75 9.29 -0.86
CA PHE A 222 0.32 9.38 -1.85
C PHE A 222 0.07 8.56 -3.13
N ASN A 223 -1.12 8.00 -3.32
CA ASN A 223 -1.45 7.11 -4.44
C ASN A 223 -0.42 5.99 -4.62
N VAL A 224 -0.18 5.24 -3.55
CA VAL A 224 0.82 4.18 -3.45
C VAL A 224 0.14 2.82 -3.33
N ALA A 225 0.66 1.80 -4.01
CA ALA A 225 0.32 0.41 -3.77
C ALA A 225 1.01 -0.08 -2.50
N VAL A 226 0.27 -0.59 -1.54
CA VAL A 226 0.84 -1.18 -0.33
C VAL A 226 0.76 -2.70 -0.41
N TYR A 227 1.90 -3.36 -0.58
CA TYR A 227 2.01 -4.81 -0.58
C TYR A 227 2.55 -5.29 0.76
N ILE A 228 1.77 -6.14 1.46
CA ILE A 228 2.18 -6.71 2.74
C ILE A 228 2.27 -8.23 2.67
N THR A 229 3.28 -8.80 3.31
CA THR A 229 3.34 -10.25 3.47
C THR A 229 2.87 -10.67 4.86
N ASN A 230 2.17 -11.80 4.92
CA ASN A 230 1.64 -12.36 6.15
C ASN A 230 1.91 -13.86 6.26
N GLN A 231 1.86 -14.37 7.47
CA GLN A 231 2.04 -15.78 7.80
C GLN A 231 0.68 -16.45 8.02
N VAL A 232 0.66 -17.77 7.92
CA VAL A 232 -0.48 -18.60 8.35
C VAL A 232 -0.21 -19.18 9.73
N ILE A 233 -1.29 -19.40 10.48
CA ILE A 233 -1.30 -20.10 11.76
C ILE A 233 -2.16 -21.34 11.62
N ALA A 234 -1.79 -22.41 12.30
CA ALA A 234 -2.66 -23.59 12.43
C ALA A 234 -3.91 -23.20 13.24
N ASP A 235 -5.07 -23.63 12.80
CA ASP A 235 -6.32 -23.51 13.56
C ASP A 235 -6.60 -24.83 14.27
N PRO A 236 -6.29 -24.95 15.57
CA PRO A 236 -6.50 -26.20 16.31
C PRO A 236 -7.97 -26.54 16.54
N GLY A 237 -8.88 -25.59 16.27
CA GLY A 237 -10.34 -25.76 16.37
C GLY A 237 -11.02 -26.15 15.06
N GLY A 238 -10.27 -26.30 13.97
CA GLY A 238 -10.79 -26.78 12.70
C GLY A 238 -11.25 -28.23 12.81
N GLY A 239 -12.58 -28.47 12.80
CA GLY A 239 -13.14 -29.81 12.81
C GLY A 239 -12.68 -30.63 11.59
N MET A 240 -12.85 -31.95 11.65
CA MET A 240 -12.39 -32.96 10.69
C MET A 240 -12.88 -32.75 9.23
N PHE A 241 -13.71 -31.73 8.99
CA PHE A 241 -14.33 -31.41 7.70
C PHE A 241 -13.82 -30.09 7.07
N ILE A 242 -12.86 -29.37 7.68
CA ILE A 242 -12.34 -28.13 7.10
C ILE A 242 -11.15 -28.48 6.21
N THR A 243 -11.31 -28.24 4.91
CA THR A 243 -10.34 -28.59 3.85
C THR A 243 -9.03 -27.79 3.94
N ASP A 244 -8.98 -26.68 4.67
CA ASP A 244 -7.77 -25.90 4.90
C ASP A 244 -7.73 -25.36 6.34
N PRO A 245 -7.03 -26.05 7.27
CA PRO A 245 -6.97 -25.66 8.69
C PRO A 245 -6.04 -24.47 8.95
N LYS A 246 -5.58 -23.77 7.91
CA LYS A 246 -4.60 -22.69 8.02
C LYS A 246 -5.25 -21.34 7.79
N LYS A 247 -5.27 -20.51 8.84
CA LYS A 247 -5.79 -19.15 8.77
C LYS A 247 -4.66 -18.12 8.67
N PRO A 248 -4.82 -17.02 7.93
CA PRO A 248 -3.87 -15.91 7.96
C PRO A 248 -3.78 -15.33 9.37
N ALA A 249 -2.56 -15.00 9.80
CA ALA A 249 -2.31 -14.36 11.08
C ALA A 249 -2.89 -12.93 11.10
N GLY A 250 -3.09 -12.34 12.29
CA GLY A 250 -3.59 -10.97 12.43
C GLY A 250 -5.11 -10.85 12.65
N GLY A 251 -5.86 -11.94 12.42
CA GLY A 251 -7.31 -11.99 12.70
C GLY A 251 -8.13 -10.96 11.91
N HIS A 252 -9.27 -10.54 12.48
CA HIS A 252 -10.19 -9.61 11.83
C HIS A 252 -9.58 -8.24 11.52
N VAL A 253 -8.68 -7.75 12.35
CA VAL A 253 -8.06 -6.42 12.16
C VAL A 253 -7.35 -6.34 10.81
N LEU A 254 -6.56 -7.36 10.47
CA LEU A 254 -5.85 -7.39 9.21
C LEU A 254 -6.80 -7.73 8.05
N ALA A 255 -7.77 -8.61 8.27
CA ALA A 255 -8.75 -8.98 7.27
C ALA A 255 -9.58 -7.79 6.76
N HIS A 256 -9.91 -6.84 7.66
CA HIS A 256 -10.66 -5.64 7.28
C HIS A 256 -9.80 -4.51 6.70
N ALA A 257 -8.50 -4.49 7.02
CA ALA A 257 -7.60 -3.47 6.50
C ALA A 257 -7.10 -3.77 5.08
N ALA A 258 -6.91 -5.05 4.74
CA ALA A 258 -6.48 -5.47 3.41
C ALA A 258 -7.67 -5.44 2.45
N THR A 259 -7.51 -4.74 1.32
CA THR A 259 -8.54 -4.67 0.26
C THR A 259 -8.50 -5.91 -0.63
N ILE A 260 -7.31 -6.34 -1.01
CA ILE A 260 -7.08 -7.55 -1.82
C ILE A 260 -6.27 -8.54 -0.99
N ARG A 261 -6.72 -9.77 -0.92
CA ARG A 261 -6.07 -10.83 -0.16
C ARG A 261 -5.74 -12.02 -1.05
N LEU A 262 -4.46 -12.34 -1.13
CA LEU A 262 -3.90 -13.36 -2.00
C LEU A 262 -3.37 -14.52 -1.17
N MET A 263 -3.87 -15.72 -1.42
CA MET A 263 -3.36 -16.96 -0.81
C MET A 263 -2.32 -17.60 -1.72
N LEU A 264 -1.08 -17.66 -1.27
CA LEU A 264 0.02 -18.30 -1.99
C LEU A 264 0.31 -19.68 -1.42
N ARG A 265 0.41 -20.67 -2.29
CA ARG A 265 0.78 -22.05 -1.94
C ARG A 265 1.84 -22.61 -2.89
N LYS A 266 2.55 -23.62 -2.46
CA LYS A 266 3.48 -24.36 -3.31
C LYS A 266 2.71 -25.17 -4.37
N GLY A 267 3.20 -25.13 -5.59
CA GLY A 267 2.83 -26.01 -6.68
C GLY A 267 3.84 -27.13 -6.89
N LYS A 268 3.94 -27.62 -8.10
CA LYS A 268 4.93 -28.64 -8.49
C LYS A 268 6.30 -27.99 -8.71
N GLY A 269 7.37 -28.55 -8.14
CA GLY A 269 8.73 -28.03 -8.29
C GLY A 269 8.85 -26.56 -7.86
N GLU A 270 9.30 -25.70 -8.79
CA GLU A 270 9.46 -24.26 -8.57
C GLU A 270 8.16 -23.47 -8.81
N GLN A 271 7.08 -24.14 -9.19
CA GLN A 271 5.78 -23.50 -9.40
C GLN A 271 5.16 -23.05 -8.06
N ARG A 272 4.39 -22.00 -8.16
CA ARG A 272 3.57 -21.46 -7.06
C ARG A 272 2.17 -21.18 -7.59
N VAL A 273 1.19 -21.30 -6.72
CA VAL A 273 -0.20 -21.00 -7.05
C VAL A 273 -0.63 -19.83 -6.19
N CYS A 274 -1.16 -18.80 -6.83
CA CYS A 274 -1.82 -17.68 -6.21
C CYS A 274 -3.32 -17.81 -6.41
N LYS A 275 -4.09 -17.76 -5.32
CA LYS A 275 -5.55 -17.71 -5.34
C LYS A 275 -6.01 -16.37 -4.79
N ILE A 276 -6.99 -15.74 -5.44
CA ILE A 276 -7.74 -14.64 -4.85
C ILE A 276 -8.55 -15.21 -3.68
N PHE A 277 -8.19 -14.82 -2.48
CA PHE A 277 -8.85 -15.25 -1.26
C PHE A 277 -10.02 -14.34 -0.90
N ASP A 278 -9.83 -13.04 -1.11
CA ASP A 278 -10.84 -12.01 -0.88
C ASP A 278 -10.47 -10.76 -1.69
N ALA A 279 -11.42 -10.22 -2.44
CA ALA A 279 -11.25 -8.95 -3.16
C ALA A 279 -12.63 -8.41 -3.58
N PRO A 280 -12.89 -7.10 -3.42
CA PRO A 280 -14.20 -6.54 -3.72
C PRO A 280 -14.49 -6.42 -5.21
N ASN A 281 -13.46 -6.37 -6.05
CA ASN A 281 -13.54 -6.04 -7.49
C ASN A 281 -12.95 -7.11 -8.41
N LEU A 282 -12.52 -8.25 -7.87
CA LEU A 282 -11.94 -9.35 -8.65
C LEU A 282 -12.75 -10.63 -8.47
N PRO A 283 -13.00 -11.41 -9.54
CA PRO A 283 -13.64 -12.71 -9.42
C PRO A 283 -12.72 -13.71 -8.71
N GLU A 284 -13.31 -14.76 -8.15
CA GLU A 284 -12.53 -15.89 -7.65
C GLU A 284 -11.74 -16.54 -8.80
N GLY A 285 -10.46 -16.82 -8.53
CA GLY A 285 -9.59 -17.42 -9.53
C GLY A 285 -8.24 -17.83 -8.94
N GLU A 286 -7.51 -18.61 -9.71
CA GLU A 286 -6.15 -19.03 -9.39
C GLU A 286 -5.22 -18.80 -10.59
N ALA A 287 -3.99 -18.38 -10.33
CA ALA A 287 -2.92 -18.29 -11.32
C ALA A 287 -1.71 -19.13 -10.87
N VAL A 288 -1.04 -19.75 -11.83
CA VAL A 288 0.17 -20.52 -11.59
C VAL A 288 1.35 -19.76 -12.19
N PHE A 289 2.38 -19.53 -11.40
CA PHE A 289 3.61 -18.89 -11.81
C PHE A 289 4.82 -19.70 -11.28
N GLN A 290 5.99 -19.44 -11.80
CA GLN A 290 7.24 -20.07 -11.32
C GLN A 290 8.23 -19.03 -10.81
N ILE A 291 9.06 -19.44 -9.86
CA ILE A 291 10.18 -18.65 -9.35
C ILE A 291 11.42 -19.05 -10.10
N THR A 292 12.08 -18.07 -10.73
CA THR A 292 13.31 -18.23 -11.49
C THR A 292 14.42 -17.33 -10.95
N THR A 293 15.62 -17.46 -11.49
CA THR A 293 16.74 -16.54 -11.20
C THR A 293 16.46 -15.10 -11.63
N GLY A 294 15.57 -14.90 -12.61
CA GLY A 294 15.14 -13.58 -13.08
C GLY A 294 13.90 -13.01 -12.37
N GLY A 295 13.39 -13.68 -11.32
CA GLY A 295 12.17 -13.28 -10.61
C GLY A 295 10.99 -14.19 -10.91
N LEU A 296 9.77 -13.66 -10.85
CA LEU A 296 8.55 -14.38 -11.21
C LEU A 296 8.36 -14.40 -12.71
N MET A 297 7.94 -15.55 -13.22
CA MET A 297 7.63 -15.76 -14.63
C MET A 297 6.42 -16.71 -14.76
N ASP A 298 5.78 -16.66 -15.92
CA ASP A 298 4.75 -17.64 -16.26
C ASP A 298 5.35 -19.03 -16.41
N VAL A 299 4.55 -20.05 -16.13
CA VAL A 299 4.96 -21.44 -16.35
C VAL A 299 5.03 -21.66 -17.85
N LYS A 300 6.17 -22.12 -18.34
CA LYS A 300 6.29 -22.61 -19.72
C LYS A 300 5.75 -24.02 -19.77
N ASP A 301 4.82 -24.25 -20.68
CA ASP A 301 4.28 -25.58 -21.01
C ASP A 301 5.39 -26.54 -21.51
#